data_645a84aaeb50d69d353cd145f4911123
#
_entry.id   645a84aaeb50d69d353cd145f4911123
#
_cell.length_a   1.000
_cell.length_b   1.000
_cell.length_c   1.000
_cell.angle_alpha   90.00
_cell.angle_beta   90.00
_cell.angle_gamma   90.00
#
_symmetry.space_group_name_H-M   'P 1'
#
loop_
_entity.id
_entity.type
_entity.pdbx_description
1 polymer ?
#
loop_
_entity_poly.entity_id
_entity_poly.type
_entity_poly.pdbx_seq_one_letter_code
_entity_poly.pdbx_strand_id
1 'polypeptide(L)'
;MIDASHCYEPRRKSIGTKRNDITDYCRELIVKAYGEFEEGIYGDKAGVYCESKIFESVEFGYNKIVVERPTLDENGQPVLKKGKPVADSSKRDTENVPLREDIDEYFSREVLPYAPDAWIDTKKTKVGYEIPMTRYFYEYQAPEKV
;
A
#
# COMPACT_ATOMS: atom_id res chain seq x y z
N MET A 1 -11.65 7.94 -2.07
CA MET A 1 -11.26 7.66 -0.65
C MET A 1 -11.77 8.79 0.21
N ILE A 2 -12.30 8.51 1.41
CA ILE A 2 -12.83 9.55 2.31
C ILE A 2 -12.15 9.39 3.66
N ASP A 3 -11.50 10.45 4.13
CA ASP A 3 -11.05 10.55 5.50
C ASP A 3 -12.16 11.17 6.39
N ALA A 4 -12.65 10.39 7.32
CA ALA A 4 -13.67 10.79 8.28
C ALA A 4 -13.12 10.87 9.71
N SER A 5 -11.81 11.02 9.88
CA SER A 5 -11.15 11.09 11.20
C SER A 5 -11.61 12.29 12.04
N HIS A 6 -12.13 13.33 11.39
CA HIS A 6 -12.71 14.52 12.03
C HIS A 6 -14.25 14.52 12.05
N CYS A 7 -14.89 13.43 11.59
CA CYS A 7 -16.35 13.28 11.58
C CYS A 7 -16.85 12.65 12.86
N TYR A 8 -16.73 13.37 13.96
CA TYR A 8 -17.26 12.95 15.27
C TYR A 8 -17.59 14.13 16.15
N GLU A 9 -18.40 13.87 17.19
CA GLU A 9 -18.65 14.81 18.28
C GLU A 9 -18.40 14.13 19.63
N PRO A 10 -17.85 14.88 20.62
CA PRO A 10 -17.62 14.35 21.95
C PRO A 10 -18.93 13.96 22.64
N ARG A 11 -18.98 12.82 23.30
CA ARG A 11 -20.11 12.40 24.12
C ARG A 11 -20.13 13.18 25.44
N ARG A 12 -21.30 13.53 25.89
CA ARG A 12 -21.48 14.13 27.26
C ARG A 12 -21.07 13.15 28.36
N LYS A 13 -21.27 11.86 28.15
CA LYS A 13 -20.84 10.78 29.07
C LYS A 13 -20.20 9.67 28.25
N SER A 14 -19.02 9.21 28.68
CA SER A 14 -18.37 8.04 28.09
C SER A 14 -19.12 6.75 28.42
N ILE A 15 -19.09 5.81 27.49
CA ILE A 15 -19.51 4.42 27.72
C ILE A 15 -18.26 3.56 27.59
N GLY A 16 -17.70 3.16 28.72
CA GLY A 16 -16.40 2.51 28.74
C GLY A 16 -15.31 3.41 28.14
N THR A 17 -14.60 2.93 27.14
CA THR A 17 -13.56 3.67 26.41
C THR A 17 -14.11 4.57 25.29
N LYS A 18 -15.39 4.46 24.94
CA LYS A 18 -16.02 5.21 23.86
C LYS A 18 -16.32 6.64 24.31
N ARG A 19 -15.56 7.60 23.75
CA ARG A 19 -15.64 9.03 24.08
C ARG A 19 -16.35 9.88 23.02
N ASN A 20 -16.40 9.39 21.78
CA ASN A 20 -16.91 10.11 20.62
C ASN A 20 -18.06 9.35 19.97
N ASP A 21 -18.93 10.06 19.29
CA ASP A 21 -20.02 9.55 18.46
C ASP A 21 -19.92 10.09 17.04
N ILE A 22 -20.32 9.26 16.07
CA ILE A 22 -20.60 9.71 14.71
C ILE A 22 -22.07 10.11 14.68
N THR A 23 -22.33 11.42 14.62
CA THR A 23 -23.68 12.01 14.61
C THR A 23 -24.37 11.81 13.26
N ASP A 24 -25.67 12.16 13.17
CA ASP A 24 -26.40 12.18 11.91
C ASP A 24 -25.78 13.15 10.92
N TYR A 25 -25.37 14.33 11.39
CA TYR A 25 -24.65 15.31 10.57
C TYR A 25 -23.35 14.74 10.00
N CYS A 26 -22.55 14.03 10.80
CA CYS A 26 -21.35 13.33 10.32
C CYS A 26 -21.66 12.32 9.21
N ARG A 27 -22.73 11.55 9.40
CA ARG A 27 -23.17 10.56 8.39
C ARG A 27 -23.60 11.24 7.09
N GLU A 28 -24.34 12.35 7.17
CA GLU A 28 -24.76 13.13 6.00
C GLU A 28 -23.56 13.67 5.22
N LEU A 29 -22.52 14.20 5.90
CA LEU A 29 -21.29 14.68 5.25
C LEU A 29 -20.57 13.56 4.51
N ILE A 30 -20.42 12.39 5.14
CA ILE A 30 -19.74 11.24 4.52
C ILE A 30 -20.52 10.73 3.30
N VAL A 31 -21.86 10.60 3.41
CA VAL A 31 -22.72 10.17 2.32
C VAL A 31 -22.70 11.17 1.16
N LYS A 32 -22.70 12.47 1.49
CA LYS A 32 -22.60 13.54 0.49
C LYS A 32 -21.27 13.48 -0.25
N ALA A 33 -20.14 13.40 0.47
CA ALA A 33 -18.79 13.27 -0.11
C ALA A 33 -18.65 12.05 -1.01
N TYR A 34 -19.28 10.93 -0.66
CA TYR A 34 -19.31 9.74 -1.48
C TYR A 34 -20.18 9.90 -2.74
N GLY A 35 -21.35 10.50 -2.58
CA GLY A 35 -22.36 10.61 -3.65
C GLY A 35 -22.01 11.67 -4.71
N GLU A 36 -21.39 12.76 -4.33
CA GLU A 36 -20.97 13.82 -5.26
C GLU A 36 -19.76 13.40 -6.10
N PHE A 37 -18.95 12.47 -5.60
CA PHE A 37 -17.74 11.98 -6.27
C PHE A 37 -16.81 13.12 -6.73
N GLU A 38 -16.56 14.05 -5.82
CA GLU A 38 -15.67 15.19 -6.02
C GLU A 38 -14.63 15.25 -4.91
N GLU A 39 -13.45 15.76 -5.23
CA GLU A 39 -12.40 16.00 -4.23
C GLU A 39 -12.71 17.27 -3.44
N GLY A 40 -12.46 17.24 -2.13
CA GLY A 40 -12.59 18.43 -1.30
C GLY A 40 -12.96 18.13 0.15
N ILE A 41 -13.17 19.25 0.87
CA ILE A 41 -13.59 19.26 2.27
C ILE A 41 -15.12 19.38 2.30
N TYR A 42 -15.76 18.52 3.06
CA TYR A 42 -17.19 18.50 3.32
C TYR A 42 -17.41 18.79 4.80
N GLY A 43 -18.10 19.89 5.10
CA GLY A 43 -18.29 20.40 6.46
C GLY A 43 -17.41 21.60 6.77
N ASP A 44 -17.11 21.82 8.04
CA ASP A 44 -16.28 22.93 8.53
C ASP A 44 -14.91 22.40 8.95
N LYS A 45 -13.85 22.75 8.23
CA LYS A 45 -12.48 22.31 8.54
C LYS A 45 -12.01 22.74 9.95
N ALA A 46 -12.59 23.75 10.56
CA ALA A 46 -12.34 24.15 11.94
C ALA A 46 -13.13 23.33 12.98
N GLY A 47 -14.02 22.46 12.53
CA GLY A 47 -14.91 21.67 13.38
C GLY A 47 -15.10 20.24 12.85
N VAL A 48 -16.35 19.88 12.53
CA VAL A 48 -16.72 18.55 12.02
C VAL A 48 -16.66 18.54 10.50
N TYR A 49 -15.79 17.72 9.95
CA TYR A 49 -15.62 17.59 8.49
C TYR A 49 -15.10 16.22 8.08
N CYS A 50 -15.23 15.92 6.79
CA CYS A 50 -14.48 14.85 6.14
C CYS A 50 -13.80 15.38 4.87
N GLU A 51 -12.75 14.70 4.43
CA GLU A 51 -12.01 15.03 3.21
C GLU A 51 -12.16 13.89 2.19
N SER A 52 -12.49 14.25 0.95
CA SER A 52 -12.57 13.32 -0.17
C SER A 52 -11.39 13.51 -1.11
N LYS A 53 -10.74 12.41 -1.49
CA LYS A 53 -9.72 12.34 -2.55
C LYS A 53 -10.04 11.21 -3.52
N ILE A 54 -9.83 11.45 -4.80
CA ILE A 54 -10.10 10.51 -5.87
C ILE A 54 -8.77 9.99 -6.42
N PHE A 55 -8.66 8.69 -6.59
CA PHE A 55 -7.48 8.02 -7.10
C PHE A 55 -7.87 7.03 -8.19
N GLU A 56 -6.99 6.86 -9.16
CA GLU A 56 -7.11 5.76 -10.10
C GLU A 56 -6.73 4.45 -9.41
N SER A 57 -7.43 3.36 -9.71
CA SER A 57 -7.17 2.05 -9.10
C SER A 57 -5.75 1.55 -9.35
N VAL A 58 -5.14 1.93 -10.47
CA VAL A 58 -3.76 1.57 -10.82
C VAL A 58 -2.73 2.11 -9.80
N GLU A 59 -3.06 3.19 -9.07
CA GLU A 59 -2.17 3.75 -8.04
C GLU A 59 -1.98 2.84 -6.84
N PHE A 60 -2.93 1.95 -6.60
CA PHE A 60 -2.89 0.99 -5.49
C PHE A 60 -2.50 -0.41 -5.94
N GLY A 61 -2.32 -0.59 -7.24
CA GLY A 61 -2.01 -1.87 -7.83
C GLY A 61 -0.51 -2.15 -7.90
N TYR A 62 -0.16 -3.43 -7.76
CA TYR A 62 1.19 -3.92 -7.93
C TYR A 62 1.21 -5.31 -8.56
N ASN A 63 2.31 -5.60 -9.24
CA ASN A 63 2.67 -6.95 -9.63
C ASN A 63 3.53 -7.56 -8.52
N LYS A 64 3.01 -8.55 -7.80
CA LYS A 64 3.82 -9.35 -6.88
C LYS A 64 4.61 -10.35 -7.69
N ILE A 65 5.89 -10.08 -7.87
CA ILE A 65 6.83 -10.98 -8.54
C ILE A 65 7.48 -11.91 -7.53
N VAL A 66 7.85 -13.11 -7.99
CA VAL A 66 8.64 -14.06 -7.20
C VAL A 66 10.05 -14.07 -7.74
N VAL A 67 10.99 -13.71 -6.87
CA VAL A 67 12.42 -13.68 -7.12
C VAL A 67 13.01 -15.01 -6.67
N GLU A 68 13.60 -15.74 -7.61
CA GLU A 68 14.29 -17.00 -7.36
C GLU A 68 15.79 -16.78 -7.47
N ARG A 69 16.56 -17.54 -6.67
CA ARG A 69 18.03 -17.59 -6.72
C ARG A 69 18.48 -19.04 -6.86
N PRO A 70 19.65 -19.29 -7.44
CA PRO A 70 20.12 -20.66 -7.67
C PRO A 70 20.55 -21.35 -6.38
N THR A 71 20.35 -22.66 -6.34
CA THR A 71 21.08 -23.54 -5.45
C THR A 71 22.53 -23.61 -5.94
N LEU A 72 23.47 -23.42 -5.05
CA LEU A 72 24.90 -23.51 -5.35
C LEU A 72 25.45 -24.87 -4.91
N ASP A 73 26.41 -25.39 -5.66
CA ASP A 73 27.17 -26.58 -5.29
C ASP A 73 28.32 -26.24 -4.29
N GLU A 74 29.13 -27.24 -3.93
CA GLU A 74 30.25 -27.08 -3.01
C GLU A 74 31.35 -26.12 -3.52
N ASN A 75 31.38 -25.85 -4.83
CA ASN A 75 32.30 -24.91 -5.48
C ASN A 75 31.68 -23.53 -5.70
N GLY A 76 30.46 -23.30 -5.21
CA GLY A 76 29.74 -22.04 -5.36
C GLY A 76 29.15 -21.83 -6.77
N GLN A 77 29.06 -22.89 -7.59
CA GLN A 77 28.48 -22.81 -8.93
C GLN A 77 26.99 -23.17 -8.92
N PRO A 78 26.16 -22.55 -9.78
CA PRO A 78 24.75 -22.89 -9.87
C PRO A 78 24.52 -24.35 -10.29
N VAL A 79 23.74 -25.07 -9.50
CA VAL A 79 23.28 -26.43 -9.86
C VAL A 79 22.30 -26.32 -11.02
N LEU A 80 22.58 -27.05 -12.12
CA LEU A 80 21.73 -27.06 -13.31
C LEU A 80 20.94 -28.35 -13.41
N LYS A 81 19.65 -28.22 -13.76
CA LYS A 81 18.80 -29.37 -14.14
C LYS A 81 18.20 -29.10 -15.53
N LYS A 82 18.48 -29.95 -16.47
CA LYS A 82 18.07 -29.78 -17.90
C LYS A 82 18.50 -28.41 -18.47
N GLY A 83 19.71 -27.95 -18.12
CA GLY A 83 20.29 -26.71 -18.62
C GLY A 83 19.73 -25.41 -17.95
N LYS A 84 18.89 -25.53 -16.90
CA LYS A 84 18.34 -24.40 -16.16
C LYS A 84 18.79 -24.45 -14.70
N PRO A 85 19.05 -23.31 -14.06
CA PRO A 85 19.38 -23.26 -12.64
C PRO A 85 18.24 -23.80 -11.79
N VAL A 86 18.59 -24.54 -10.76
CA VAL A 86 17.65 -25.05 -9.76
C VAL A 86 17.42 -23.98 -8.71
N ALA A 87 16.16 -23.60 -8.49
CA ALA A 87 15.81 -22.60 -7.50
C ALA A 87 16.05 -23.11 -6.07
N ASP A 88 16.65 -22.26 -5.25
CA ASP A 88 16.80 -22.48 -3.81
C ASP A 88 15.59 -21.85 -3.09
N SER A 89 14.71 -22.70 -2.57
CA SER A 89 13.49 -22.22 -1.89
C SER A 89 13.77 -21.42 -0.62
N SER A 90 14.94 -21.58 0.00
CA SER A 90 15.35 -20.84 1.19
C SER A 90 15.75 -19.39 0.88
N LYS A 91 16.12 -19.12 -0.39
CA LYS A 91 16.53 -17.81 -0.89
C LYS A 91 15.45 -17.14 -1.74
N ARG A 92 14.28 -17.77 -1.83
CA ARG A 92 13.14 -17.19 -2.54
C ARG A 92 12.64 -15.95 -1.83
N ASP A 93 12.39 -14.89 -2.59
CA ASP A 93 11.83 -13.65 -2.10
C ASP A 93 10.70 -13.15 -3.00
N THR A 94 9.99 -12.12 -2.57
CA THR A 94 8.93 -11.51 -3.35
C THR A 94 9.05 -9.99 -3.32
N GLU A 95 8.83 -9.37 -4.49
CA GLU A 95 8.80 -7.91 -4.62
C GLU A 95 7.45 -7.45 -5.15
N ASN A 96 7.02 -6.27 -4.73
CA ASN A 96 5.81 -5.63 -5.21
C ASN A 96 6.18 -4.49 -6.16
N VAL A 97 6.07 -4.74 -7.44
CA VAL A 97 6.36 -3.77 -8.49
C VAL A 97 5.08 -2.96 -8.77
N PRO A 98 5.08 -1.61 -8.62
CA PRO A 98 3.92 -0.79 -8.96
C PRO A 98 3.40 -1.08 -10.36
N LEU A 99 2.06 -1.11 -10.56
CA LEU A 99 1.48 -1.39 -11.89
C LEU A 99 1.86 -0.37 -12.96
N ARG A 100 2.34 0.82 -12.56
CA ARG A 100 2.82 1.87 -13.45
C ARG A 100 4.25 1.66 -13.93
N GLU A 101 5.00 0.73 -13.32
CA GLU A 101 6.38 0.43 -13.65
C GLU A 101 6.49 -0.86 -14.48
N ASP A 102 7.48 -0.87 -15.37
CA ASP A 102 7.87 -2.10 -16.07
C ASP A 102 8.61 -3.06 -15.11
N ILE A 103 8.22 -4.33 -15.14
CA ILE A 103 8.75 -5.35 -14.22
C ILE A 103 10.25 -5.57 -14.46
N ASP A 104 10.70 -5.62 -15.71
CA ASP A 104 12.09 -5.91 -16.04
C ASP A 104 13.01 -4.73 -15.72
N GLU A 105 12.53 -3.50 -15.94
CA GLU A 105 13.22 -2.27 -15.52
C GLU A 105 13.37 -2.19 -14.01
N TYR A 106 12.27 -2.43 -13.27
CA TYR A 106 12.28 -2.48 -11.82
C TYR A 106 13.26 -3.54 -11.30
N PHE A 107 13.17 -4.75 -11.82
CA PHE A 107 14.02 -5.87 -11.42
C PHE A 107 15.50 -5.57 -11.63
N SER A 108 15.84 -4.96 -12.77
CA SER A 108 17.22 -4.58 -13.11
C SER A 108 17.77 -3.49 -12.20
N ARG A 109 16.92 -2.57 -11.75
CA ARG A 109 17.29 -1.43 -10.91
C ARG A 109 17.36 -1.80 -9.43
N GLU A 110 16.38 -2.56 -8.94
CA GLU A 110 16.19 -2.77 -7.50
C GLU A 110 16.70 -4.14 -7.01
N VAL A 111 16.70 -5.17 -7.86
CA VAL A 111 17.02 -6.54 -7.43
C VAL A 111 18.42 -6.97 -7.87
N LEU A 112 18.76 -6.82 -9.15
CA LEU A 112 20.03 -7.32 -9.69
C LEU A 112 21.29 -6.71 -9.05
N PRO A 113 21.33 -5.46 -8.57
CA PRO A 113 22.50 -4.93 -7.88
C PRO A 113 22.84 -5.69 -6.58
N TYR A 114 21.84 -6.28 -5.93
CA TYR A 114 21.98 -7.03 -4.68
C TYR A 114 22.00 -8.55 -4.88
N ALA A 115 21.38 -9.02 -5.95
CA ALA A 115 21.25 -10.43 -6.29
C ALA A 115 21.46 -10.66 -7.79
N PRO A 116 22.71 -10.56 -8.30
CA PRO A 116 22.99 -10.62 -9.74
C PRO A 116 22.71 -12.00 -10.37
N ASP A 117 22.55 -13.03 -9.54
CA ASP A 117 22.21 -14.40 -9.92
C ASP A 117 20.70 -14.69 -9.90
N ALA A 118 19.87 -13.69 -9.55
CA ALA A 118 18.44 -13.86 -9.42
C ALA A 118 17.71 -13.83 -10.76
N TRP A 119 16.51 -14.43 -10.79
CA TRP A 119 15.57 -14.34 -11.90
C TRP A 119 14.13 -14.30 -11.42
N ILE A 120 13.22 -13.84 -12.26
CA ILE A 120 11.78 -13.79 -11.97
C ILE A 120 11.12 -15.10 -12.41
N ASP A 121 10.34 -15.72 -11.52
CA ASP A 121 9.40 -16.77 -11.90
C ASP A 121 8.09 -16.14 -12.40
N THR A 122 8.03 -15.87 -13.69
CA THR A 122 6.87 -15.21 -14.32
C THR A 122 5.56 -15.96 -14.16
N LYS A 123 5.59 -17.29 -13.95
CA LYS A 123 4.38 -18.10 -13.73
C LYS A 123 3.74 -17.85 -12.36
N LYS A 124 4.51 -17.29 -11.44
CA LYS A 124 4.05 -16.99 -10.08
C LYS A 124 3.71 -15.52 -9.88
N THR A 125 3.89 -14.67 -10.90
CA THR A 125 3.51 -13.26 -10.82
C THR A 125 2.00 -13.13 -10.65
N LYS A 126 1.59 -12.28 -9.70
CA LYS A 126 0.18 -12.01 -9.38
C LYS A 126 -0.06 -10.53 -9.23
N VAL A 127 -1.19 -10.05 -9.75
CA VAL A 127 -1.64 -8.69 -9.49
C VAL A 127 -2.30 -8.63 -8.11
N GLY A 128 -1.92 -7.63 -7.33
CA GLY A 128 -2.52 -7.30 -6.04
C GLY A 128 -2.86 -5.81 -5.94
N TYR A 129 -3.65 -5.46 -4.94
CA TYR A 129 -3.99 -4.07 -4.60
C TYR A 129 -3.85 -3.88 -3.12
N GLU A 130 -3.20 -2.77 -2.73
CA GLU A 130 -3.06 -2.36 -1.34
C GLU A 130 -3.40 -0.88 -1.22
N ILE A 131 -4.39 -0.56 -0.38
CA ILE A 131 -4.84 0.81 -0.16
C ILE A 131 -4.33 1.27 1.20
N PRO A 132 -3.24 2.05 1.26
CA PRO A 132 -2.73 2.59 2.52
C PRO A 132 -3.63 3.74 3.00
N MET A 133 -4.72 3.41 3.70
CA MET A 133 -5.81 4.33 4.05
C MET A 133 -5.34 5.59 4.78
N THR A 134 -4.28 5.51 5.58
CA THR A 134 -3.79 6.65 6.36
C THR A 134 -2.78 7.51 5.61
N ARG A 135 -2.04 6.94 4.65
CA ARG A 135 -0.91 7.61 3.98
C ARG A 135 -1.31 8.86 3.22
N TYR A 136 -2.44 8.84 2.54
CA TYR A 136 -2.86 9.92 1.63
C TYR A 136 -3.51 11.12 2.32
N PHE A 137 -3.89 10.95 3.60
CA PHE A 137 -4.46 12.01 4.44
C PHE A 137 -3.53 12.41 5.58
N TYR A 138 -2.33 11.83 5.63
CA TYR A 138 -1.37 12.16 6.67
C TYR A 138 -0.78 13.56 6.42
N GLU A 139 -1.01 14.47 7.37
CA GLU A 139 -0.35 15.77 7.44
C GLU A 139 0.74 15.70 8.51
N TYR A 140 2.00 15.93 8.11
CA TYR A 140 3.11 15.97 9.07
C TYR A 140 2.95 17.17 9.99
N GLN A 141 2.83 16.91 11.28
CA GLN A 141 2.91 17.93 12.32
C GLN A 141 4.30 17.91 12.91
N ALA A 142 5.05 19.02 12.73
CA ALA A 142 6.35 19.15 13.36
C ALA A 142 6.20 19.15 14.88
N PRO A 143 7.06 18.44 15.64
CA PRO A 143 7.01 18.46 17.09
C PRO A 143 7.24 19.89 17.61
N GLU A 144 6.45 20.31 18.59
CA GLU A 144 6.69 21.57 19.28
C GLU A 144 8.09 21.55 19.91
N LYS A 145 8.86 22.62 19.65
CA LYS A 145 10.16 22.77 20.32
C LYS A 145 9.89 23.01 21.81
N VAL A 146 10.34 22.06 22.64
CA VAL A 146 10.38 22.21 24.09
C VAL A 146 11.45 23.22 24.49
#